data_29dd28fd9d2573b67368ca7486698222
#
_entry.id   29dd28fd9d2573b67368ca7486698222
#
_cell.length_a   1.000
_cell.length_b   1.000
_cell.length_c   1.000
_cell.angle_alpha   90.00
_cell.angle_beta   90.00
_cell.angle_gamma   90.00
#
_symmetry.space_group_name_H-M   'P 1'
#
loop_
_entity.id
_entity.type
_entity.pdbx_description
1 polymer ?
#
loop_
_entity_poly.entity_id
_entity_poly.type
_entity_poly.pdbx_seq_one_letter_code
_entity_poly.pdbx_strand_id
1 'polypeptide(L)'
;MSNHVKGNRRINNKLYNINTNSYKNLITNKDAEIVQFYEKLEDYVLRKDSKIIRNYLKKGVTFKLGRRIMEVIIKEKELLITFLKEVKPYDTENRLFIRKGYENCALCYAIYVNDAESVNYALKLFNSLYEVIIDPYKDNYVNNLLKQ
;
A
#
# COMPACT_ATOMS: atom_id res chain seq x y z
N MET A 1 -25.63 -8.74 11.72
CA MET A 1 -25.56 -8.15 11.90
C MET A 1 -25.37 -7.70 11.65
N SER A 2 -25.03 -7.81 11.21
CA SER A 2 -24.84 -7.18 11.10
C SER A 2 -24.51 -6.79 10.83
N ASN A 3 -24.36 -6.91 10.55
CA ASN A 3 -24.11 -6.28 10.56
C ASN A 3 -23.79 -5.89 10.38
N HIS A 4 -23.62 -5.86 10.08
CA HIS A 4 -23.39 -5.23 10.16
C HIS A 4 -22.97 -5.05 10.02
N VAL A 5 -22.90 -5.21 9.84
CA VAL A 5 -22.54 -4.75 9.94
C VAL A 5 -22.33 -4.38 9.49
N LYS A 6 -22.32 -4.21 9.31
CA LYS A 6 -22.07 -3.68 9.21
C LYS A 6 -21.50 -3.28 9.38
N GLY A 7 -21.23 -3.44 9.29
CA GLY A 7 -20.54 -2.91 9.63
C GLY A 7 -19.87 -2.85 9.70
N ASN A 8 -19.58 -2.69 9.81
CA ASN A 8 -18.87 -2.39 10.22
C ASN A 8 -18.18 -2.08 10.21
N ARG A 9 -17.93 -1.91 10.25
CA ARG A 9 -17.28 -1.54 10.55
C ARG A 9 -16.63 -1.19 11.01
N ARG A 10 -16.48 -1.00 11.22
CA ARG A 10 -15.80 -0.63 11.86
C ARG A 10 -15.26 -0.70 12.53
N ILE A 11 -15.02 -0.77 12.84
CA ILE A 11 -14.43 -0.91 13.55
C ILE A 11 -13.80 -1.03 13.74
N ASN A 12 -13.57 -1.07 13.89
CA ASN A 12 -12.82 -1.20 14.10
C ASN A 12 -12.21 -1.55 14.05
N ASN A 13 -12.18 -1.79 14.03
CA ASN A 13 -11.66 -2.22 14.05
C ASN A 13 -11.25 -2.67 14.14
N LYS A 14 -11.46 -2.88 14.26
CA LYS A 14 -11.26 -3.49 14.43
C LYS A 14 -11.18 -4.05 14.25
N LEU A 15 -11.30 -4.11 14.28
CA LEU A 15 -11.44 -4.72 14.13
C LEU A 15 -11.69 -5.22 13.63
N TYR A 16 -11.84 -5.52 13.38
CA TYR A 16 -12.14 -6.02 13.02
C TYR A 16 -12.45 -6.57 12.36
N ASN A 17 -12.58 -6.62 12.56
CA ASN A 17 -12.89 -7.32 12.03
C ASN A 17 -12.43 -7.78 11.13
N ILE A 18 -12.03 -8.04 11.62
CA ILE A 18 -11.38 -8.48 10.52
C ILE A 18 -12.10 -9.37 9.68
N ASN A 19 -12.08 -9.10 8.49
CA ASN A 19 -12.85 -9.87 7.58
C ASN A 19 -11.94 -10.88 6.88
N THR A 20 -11.74 -12.05 7.50
CA THR A 20 -10.94 -13.12 6.91
C THR A 20 -11.54 -13.62 5.60
N ASN A 21 -12.86 -13.52 5.44
CA ASN A 21 -13.51 -13.88 4.18
C ASN A 21 -13.12 -12.93 3.06
N SER A 22 -12.97 -11.64 3.36
CA SER A 22 -12.53 -10.68 2.36
C SER A 22 -11.12 -10.99 1.87
N TYR A 23 -10.21 -11.30 2.78
CA TYR A 23 -8.86 -11.69 2.38
C TYR A 23 -8.87 -12.97 1.55
N LYS A 24 -9.60 -13.97 2.00
CA LYS A 24 -9.72 -15.23 1.28
C LYS A 24 -10.22 -15.01 -0.14
N ASN A 25 -11.21 -14.12 -0.31
CA ASN A 25 -11.74 -13.80 -1.63
C ASN A 25 -10.69 -13.12 -2.51
N LEU A 26 -9.85 -12.27 -1.91
CA LEU A 26 -8.82 -11.56 -2.67
C LEU A 26 -7.73 -12.48 -3.18
N ILE A 27 -7.43 -13.58 -2.48
CA ILE A 27 -6.35 -14.49 -2.87
C ILE A 27 -6.85 -15.73 -3.65
N THR A 28 -8.16 -15.92 -3.75
CA THR A 28 -8.72 -17.07 -4.47
C THR A 28 -8.35 -16.97 -5.96
N ASN A 29 -7.88 -18.09 -6.51
CA ASN A 29 -7.47 -18.20 -7.92
C ASN A 29 -6.26 -17.32 -8.29
N LYS A 30 -5.46 -16.94 -7.29
CA LYS A 30 -4.21 -16.23 -7.54
C LYS A 30 -3.05 -17.21 -7.42
N ASP A 31 -1.96 -16.93 -8.14
CA ASP A 31 -0.76 -17.76 -8.05
C ASP A 31 -0.23 -17.71 -6.62
N ALA A 32 0.19 -18.87 -6.10
CA ALA A 32 0.69 -18.97 -4.72
C ALA A 32 1.88 -18.05 -4.48
N GLU A 33 2.76 -17.92 -5.46
CA GLU A 33 3.93 -17.03 -5.34
C GLU A 33 3.51 -15.58 -5.19
N ILE A 34 2.49 -15.15 -5.94
CA ILE A 34 1.99 -13.78 -5.85
C ILE A 34 1.37 -13.52 -4.48
N VAL A 35 0.63 -14.49 -3.95
CA VAL A 35 0.08 -14.37 -2.59
C VAL A 35 1.20 -14.24 -1.57
N GLN A 36 2.29 -15.02 -1.72
CA GLN A 36 3.44 -14.93 -0.83
C GLN A 36 4.10 -13.53 -0.90
N PHE A 37 4.22 -12.98 -2.08
CA PHE A 37 4.75 -11.61 -2.24
C PHE A 37 3.85 -10.60 -1.53
N TYR A 38 2.54 -10.75 -1.67
CA TYR A 38 1.62 -9.88 -0.97
C TYR A 38 1.79 -10.00 0.54
N GLU A 39 1.87 -11.23 1.06
CA GLU A 39 1.99 -11.45 2.50
C GLU A 39 3.29 -10.87 3.04
N LYS A 40 4.37 -10.97 2.29
CA LYS A 40 5.64 -10.34 2.66
C LYS A 40 5.49 -8.82 2.73
N LEU A 41 4.85 -8.23 1.75
CA LEU A 41 4.60 -6.79 1.71
C LEU A 41 3.74 -6.36 2.91
N GLU A 42 2.64 -7.06 3.14
CA GLU A 42 1.73 -6.75 4.24
C GLU A 42 2.44 -6.82 5.59
N ASP A 43 3.18 -7.89 5.82
CA ASP A 43 3.91 -8.07 7.06
C ASP A 43 4.91 -6.95 7.29
N TYR A 44 5.66 -6.60 6.25
CA TYR A 44 6.65 -5.54 6.34
C TYR A 44 6.01 -4.19 6.66
N VAL A 45 4.92 -3.86 5.97
CA VAL A 45 4.23 -2.58 6.15
C VAL A 45 3.64 -2.47 7.55
N LEU A 46 2.98 -3.53 8.01
CA LEU A 46 2.34 -3.50 9.33
C LEU A 46 3.34 -3.50 10.47
N ARG A 47 4.52 -4.07 10.27
CA ARG A 47 5.58 -4.04 11.29
C ARG A 47 6.29 -2.71 11.36
N LYS A 48 6.16 -1.90 10.31
CA LYS A 48 6.85 -0.60 10.25
C LYS A 48 6.32 0.36 11.31
N ASP A 49 5.03 0.33 11.56
CA ASP A 49 4.39 1.27 12.48
C ASP A 49 3.06 0.67 12.93
N SER A 50 2.88 0.55 14.25
CA SER A 50 1.66 -0.03 14.80
C SER A 50 0.41 0.79 14.50
N LYS A 51 0.58 2.04 14.07
CA LYS A 51 -0.55 2.90 13.72
C LYS A 51 -1.06 2.68 12.31
N ILE A 52 -0.34 1.89 11.50
CA ILE A 52 -0.80 1.59 10.15
C ILE A 52 -1.98 0.63 10.22
N ILE A 53 -3.06 1.00 9.57
CA ILE A 53 -4.30 0.21 9.55
C ILE A 53 -4.47 -0.40 8.16
N ARG A 54 -4.64 -1.72 8.10
CA ARG A 54 -4.92 -2.45 6.87
C ARG A 54 -6.41 -2.68 6.76
N ASN A 55 -6.98 -2.41 5.59
CA ASN A 55 -8.38 -2.72 5.29
C ASN A 55 -8.46 -3.59 4.05
N TYR A 56 -9.13 -4.74 4.18
CA TYR A 56 -9.45 -5.59 3.03
C TYR A 56 -10.75 -5.09 2.41
N LEU A 57 -10.69 -4.72 1.14
CA LEU A 57 -11.85 -4.26 0.38
C LEU A 57 -12.25 -5.34 -0.61
N LYS A 58 -13.35 -5.11 -1.32
CA LYS A 58 -13.84 -6.10 -2.28
C LYS A 58 -12.81 -6.43 -3.36
N LYS A 59 -12.07 -5.42 -3.84
CA LYS A 59 -11.15 -5.61 -4.97
C LYS A 59 -9.70 -5.39 -4.61
N GLY A 60 -9.38 -5.09 -3.37
CA GLY A 60 -8.00 -4.82 -3.01
C GLY A 60 -7.81 -4.56 -1.53
N VAL A 61 -6.61 -4.13 -1.20
CA VAL A 61 -6.22 -3.85 0.18
C VAL A 61 -5.74 -2.42 0.26
N THR A 62 -6.16 -1.68 1.28
CA THR A 62 -5.66 -0.33 1.52
C THR A 62 -4.91 -0.30 2.85
N PHE A 63 -3.89 0.55 2.90
CA PHE A 63 -3.12 0.81 4.12
C PHE A 63 -3.23 2.29 4.43
N LYS A 64 -3.55 2.60 5.70
CA LYS A 64 -3.75 3.97 6.17
C LYS A 64 -2.82 4.29 7.32
N LEU A 65 -2.28 5.50 7.28
CA LEU A 65 -1.55 6.07 8.42
C LEU A 65 -2.03 7.52 8.49
N GLY A 66 -3.15 7.71 9.22
CA GLY A 66 -3.91 8.96 9.19
C GLY A 66 -4.76 9.08 7.94
N ARG A 67 -4.18 8.85 6.78
CA ARG A 67 -4.85 8.83 5.48
C ARG A 67 -4.38 7.61 4.70
N ARG A 68 -5.04 7.32 3.59
CA ARG A 68 -4.58 6.22 2.74
C ARG A 68 -3.21 6.56 2.17
N ILE A 69 -2.27 5.63 2.33
CA ILE A 69 -0.90 5.83 1.87
C ILE A 69 -0.51 4.84 0.77
N MET A 70 -1.22 3.71 0.69
CA MET A 70 -0.89 2.69 -0.28
C MET A 70 -2.13 1.82 -0.52
N GLU A 71 -2.28 1.35 -1.75
CA GLU A 71 -3.32 0.41 -2.13
C GLU A 71 -2.67 -0.73 -2.90
N VAL A 72 -3.14 -1.96 -2.68
CA VAL A 72 -2.64 -3.13 -3.39
C VAL A 72 -3.81 -3.88 -4.00
N ILE A 73 -3.73 -4.16 -5.30
CA ILE A 73 -4.66 -5.08 -5.97
C ILE A 73 -3.90 -6.36 -6.23
N ILE A 74 -4.43 -7.48 -5.74
CA ILE A 74 -3.84 -8.79 -5.94
C ILE A 74 -4.44 -9.39 -7.20
N LYS A 75 -3.64 -9.49 -8.26
CA LYS A 75 -4.06 -10.10 -9.50
C LYS A 75 -3.52 -11.52 -9.56
N GLU A 76 -3.93 -12.29 -10.56
CA GLU A 76 -3.52 -13.69 -10.63
C GLU A 76 -2.00 -13.84 -10.69
N LYS A 77 -1.32 -13.01 -11.48
CA LYS A 77 0.11 -13.18 -11.76
C LYS A 77 0.95 -11.98 -11.39
N GLU A 78 0.39 -11.01 -10.69
CA GLU A 78 1.13 -9.81 -10.28
C GLU A 78 0.35 -9.04 -9.22
N LEU A 79 1.07 -8.18 -8.49
CA LEU A 79 0.43 -7.19 -7.62
C LEU A 79 0.48 -5.85 -8.35
N LEU A 80 -0.58 -5.06 -8.20
CA LEU A 80 -0.56 -3.65 -8.61
C LEU A 80 -0.56 -2.82 -7.34
N ILE A 81 0.55 -2.13 -7.07
CA ILE A 81 0.72 -1.33 -5.87
C ILE A 81 0.67 0.14 -6.26
N THR A 82 -0.21 0.91 -5.61
CA THR A 82 -0.36 2.34 -5.85
C THR A 82 0.00 3.11 -4.59
N PHE A 83 0.85 4.12 -4.73
CA PHE A 83 1.37 4.93 -3.62
C PHE A 83 0.89 6.37 -3.70
N LEU A 84 0.96 7.07 -2.57
CA LEU A 84 0.81 8.52 -2.56
C LEU A 84 1.82 9.17 -3.51
N LYS A 85 1.42 10.28 -4.10
CA LYS A 85 2.24 11.00 -5.07
C LYS A 85 3.60 11.43 -4.52
N GLU A 86 3.71 11.61 -3.22
CA GLU A 86 4.95 12.00 -2.55
C GLU A 86 6.07 10.97 -2.71
N VAL A 87 5.75 9.76 -3.17
CA VAL A 87 6.74 8.71 -3.39
C VAL A 87 7.62 9.00 -4.63
N LYS A 88 7.12 9.80 -5.57
CA LYS A 88 7.75 9.93 -6.90
C LYS A 88 9.23 10.34 -6.85
N PRO A 89 9.66 11.31 -6.02
CA PRO A 89 11.07 11.68 -5.99
C PRO A 89 12.03 10.55 -5.60
N TYR A 90 11.53 9.51 -4.96
CA TYR A 90 12.33 8.38 -4.48
C TYR A 90 12.40 7.24 -5.48
N ASP A 91 11.70 7.37 -6.61
CA ASP A 91 11.69 6.37 -7.67
C ASP A 91 12.91 6.59 -8.57
N THR A 92 14.08 6.25 -8.06
CA THR A 92 15.36 6.53 -8.75
C THR A 92 15.54 5.72 -10.01
N GLU A 93 14.83 4.58 -10.14
CA GLU A 93 14.91 3.74 -11.33
C GLU A 93 13.81 4.03 -12.34
N ASN A 94 12.99 5.04 -12.05
CA ASN A 94 11.90 5.47 -12.93
C ASN A 94 10.95 4.33 -13.30
N ARG A 95 10.53 3.57 -12.29
CA ARG A 95 9.68 2.39 -12.49
C ARG A 95 8.20 2.66 -12.22
N LEU A 96 7.87 3.77 -11.55
CA LEU A 96 6.49 4.13 -11.28
C LEU A 96 5.83 4.76 -12.50
N PHE A 97 4.54 4.50 -12.64
CA PHE A 97 3.75 5.14 -13.68
C PHE A 97 2.47 5.71 -13.04
N ILE A 98 1.88 6.72 -13.70
CA ILE A 98 0.61 7.25 -13.23
C ILE A 98 -0.48 6.25 -13.60
N ARG A 99 -1.21 5.78 -12.59
CA ARG A 99 -2.27 4.80 -12.82
C ARG A 99 -3.42 5.45 -13.57
N LYS A 100 -3.86 4.79 -14.65
CA LYS A 100 -4.94 5.30 -15.48
C LYS A 100 -6.21 5.50 -14.66
N GLY A 101 -6.81 6.69 -14.76
CA GLY A 101 -8.00 7.04 -14.01
C GLY A 101 -7.69 7.66 -12.65
N TYR A 102 -6.41 7.71 -12.25
CA TYR A 102 -6.00 8.21 -10.94
C TYR A 102 -5.14 9.47 -11.04
N GLU A 103 -5.10 10.10 -12.22
CA GLU A 103 -4.18 11.21 -12.51
C GLU A 103 -4.30 12.37 -11.52
N ASN A 104 -5.50 12.62 -11.03
CA ASN A 104 -5.76 13.73 -10.12
C ASN A 104 -5.97 13.28 -8.67
N CYS A 105 -5.61 12.03 -8.37
CA CYS A 105 -5.78 11.48 -7.04
C CYS A 105 -4.50 11.61 -6.22
N ALA A 106 -4.65 11.59 -4.90
CA ALA A 106 -3.50 11.59 -4.00
C ALA A 106 -2.68 10.30 -4.18
N LEU A 107 -3.36 9.14 -4.29
CA LEU A 107 -2.74 7.88 -4.66
C LEU A 107 -2.77 7.76 -6.17
N CYS A 108 -1.62 7.90 -6.82
CA CYS A 108 -1.61 7.90 -8.28
C CYS A 108 -0.42 7.18 -8.90
N TYR A 109 0.69 6.99 -8.18
CA TYR A 109 1.86 6.34 -8.76
C TYR A 109 1.85 4.84 -8.45
N ALA A 110 1.92 4.04 -9.50
CA ALA A 110 1.76 2.60 -9.39
C ALA A 110 2.95 1.84 -9.95
N ILE A 111 3.11 0.59 -9.48
CA ILE A 111 4.12 -0.33 -9.96
C ILE A 111 3.52 -1.73 -9.96
N TYR A 112 3.88 -2.53 -10.97
CA TYR A 112 3.55 -3.95 -10.98
C TYR A 112 4.67 -4.74 -10.31
N VAL A 113 4.29 -5.69 -9.47
CA VAL A 113 5.22 -6.52 -8.73
C VAL A 113 4.91 -7.98 -9.01
N ASN A 114 5.88 -8.72 -9.54
CA ASN A 114 5.67 -10.13 -9.88
C ASN A 114 6.88 -11.01 -9.60
N ASP A 115 7.94 -10.47 -8.99
CA ASP A 115 9.11 -11.24 -8.60
C ASP A 115 9.75 -10.64 -7.35
N ALA A 116 10.74 -11.34 -6.81
CA ALA A 116 11.39 -10.92 -5.56
C ALA A 116 12.05 -9.55 -5.69
N GLU A 117 12.65 -9.27 -6.85
CA GLU A 117 13.33 -8.00 -7.07
C GLU A 117 12.34 -6.83 -7.05
N SER A 118 11.20 -6.97 -7.72
CA SER A 118 10.21 -5.91 -7.74
C SER A 118 9.52 -5.74 -6.38
N VAL A 119 9.36 -6.83 -5.61
CA VAL A 119 8.88 -6.71 -4.22
C VAL A 119 9.85 -5.85 -3.41
N ASN A 120 11.15 -6.13 -3.50
CA ASN A 120 12.15 -5.39 -2.74
C ASN A 120 12.19 -3.93 -3.15
N TYR A 121 12.04 -3.64 -4.43
CA TYR A 121 11.97 -2.26 -4.89
C TYR A 121 10.74 -1.54 -4.32
N ALA A 122 9.59 -2.21 -4.32
CA ALA A 122 8.36 -1.65 -3.75
C ALA A 122 8.51 -1.37 -2.25
N LEU A 123 9.17 -2.27 -1.52
CA LEU A 123 9.43 -2.06 -0.09
C LEU A 123 10.34 -0.86 0.14
N LYS A 124 11.33 -0.67 -0.72
CA LYS A 124 12.22 0.48 -0.64
C LYS A 124 11.43 1.78 -0.87
N LEU A 125 10.53 1.78 -1.86
CA LEU A 125 9.67 2.94 -2.11
C LEU A 125 8.76 3.21 -0.91
N PHE A 126 8.20 2.17 -0.33
CA PHE A 126 7.36 2.32 0.86
C PHE A 126 8.15 2.95 2.01
N ASN A 127 9.39 2.50 2.25
CA ASN A 127 10.21 3.07 3.31
C ASN A 127 10.45 4.56 3.11
N SER A 128 10.76 4.96 1.89
CA SER A 128 11.00 6.38 1.59
C SER A 128 9.72 7.20 1.80
N LEU A 129 8.60 6.68 1.35
CA LEU A 129 7.32 7.35 1.55
C LEU A 129 6.98 7.47 3.04
N TYR A 130 7.22 6.40 3.80
CA TYR A 130 6.97 6.41 5.23
C TYR A 130 7.76 7.52 5.93
N GLU A 131 9.04 7.67 5.59
CA GLU A 131 9.88 8.72 6.18
C GLU A 131 9.33 10.11 5.91
N VAL A 132 8.80 10.34 4.73
CA VAL A 132 8.19 11.62 4.38
C VAL A 132 6.91 11.86 5.20
N ILE A 133 6.14 10.81 5.41
CA ILE A 133 4.86 10.93 6.13
C ILE A 133 5.08 11.25 7.60
N ILE A 134 6.05 10.59 8.24
CA ILE A 134 6.28 10.78 9.68
C ILE A 134 7.10 12.02 9.98
N ASP A 135 7.87 12.52 9.03
CA ASP A 135 8.72 13.69 9.24
C ASP A 135 8.74 14.59 8.00
N PRO A 136 7.68 15.36 7.78
CA PRO A 136 7.64 16.29 6.64
C PRO A 136 8.77 17.33 6.67
N TYR A 137 9.24 17.70 7.85
CA TYR A 137 10.33 18.67 7.97
C TYR A 137 11.63 18.11 7.43
N LYS A 138 11.90 16.83 7.68
CA LYS A 138 13.08 16.19 7.16
C LYS A 138 13.11 16.21 5.64
N ASP A 139 11.97 15.93 5.01
CA ASP A 139 11.85 15.97 3.57
C ASP A 139 12.08 17.38 3.02
N ASN A 140 11.47 18.37 3.64
CA ASN A 140 11.65 19.76 3.24
C ASN A 140 13.09 20.21 3.39
N TYR A 141 13.75 19.80 4.48
CA TYR A 141 15.13 20.16 4.72
C TYR A 141 16.05 19.60 3.62
N VAL A 142 15.88 18.33 3.30
CA VAL A 142 16.68 17.68 2.25
C VAL A 142 16.44 18.34 0.90
N ASN A 143 15.19 18.64 0.56
CA ASN A 143 14.86 19.29 -0.68
C ASN A 143 15.49 20.69 -0.78
N ASN A 144 15.49 21.43 0.32
CA ASN A 144 16.10 22.76 0.35
C ASN A 144 17.61 22.67 0.16
N LEU A 145 18.27 21.67 0.76
CA LEU A 145 19.69 21.46 0.56
C LEU A 145 20.03 21.16 -0.90
N LEU A 146 19.19 20.35 -1.56
CA LEU A 146 19.43 19.97 -2.93
C LEU A 146 19.24 21.15 -3.91
N LYS A 147 18.48 22.17 -3.51
CA LYS A 147 18.26 23.34 -4.34
C LYS A 147 19.38 24.37 -4.24
N GLN A 148 20.26 24.21 -3.27
CA GLN A 148 21.40 25.11 -3.10
C GLN A 148 22.59 24.62 -3.91
#